data_1eae5c9a7c0dfb09a5f0c2f8baaff946
#
_entry.id   1eae5c9a7c0dfb09a5f0c2f8baaff946
#
_cell.length_a   1.000
_cell.length_b   1.000
_cell.length_c   1.000
_cell.angle_alpha   90.00
_cell.angle_beta   90.00
_cell.angle_gamma   90.00
#
_symmetry.space_group_name_H-M   'P 1'
#
loop_
_entity.id
_entity.type
_entity.pdbx_description
1 polymer ?
#
loop_
_entity_poly.entity_id
_entity_poly.type
_entity_poly.pdbx_seq_one_letter_code
_entity_poly.pdbx_strand_id
1 'polypeptide(L)'
;MNIARPICKDLMKVHPCFSEEAHHLFGRVHLPVAPACNIQCRYCVRKFDCANESRPGITSRVLTPEEAMDRTRALIERSDKLSVGGIAGPGDPLVNAPTYVTLRQINWEYPDLTLCVSTNGLLLPDRLQQLLTSGVRSLTVTINAVTAATAENVYSWVIYHGRRYEGREAATLLLANQWQGLENAIDAGLITKVNTVFIPGVNDHEIPLIAERAGKLGADIMNILPLIPQAEFAHLTRPSHAEITRLREQCRPFIKQMTHCKQCRADACGILGEDKDMEHEVLMARIGEEYNDSL
;
A
#
# COMPACT_ATOMS: atom_id res chain seq x y z
N MET A 1 -23.77 -4.41 17.21
CA MET A 1 -23.13 -5.64 17.68
C MET A 1 -21.88 -5.87 16.82
N ASN A 2 -20.69 -5.70 17.39
CA ASN A 2 -19.41 -5.71 16.66
C ASN A 2 -18.89 -7.15 16.53
N ILE A 3 -19.32 -7.88 15.52
CA ILE A 3 -18.94 -9.29 15.26
C ILE A 3 -17.60 -9.39 14.47
N ALA A 4 -17.09 -8.29 13.92
CA ALA A 4 -15.97 -8.28 13.00
C ALA A 4 -14.55 -8.35 13.65
N ARG A 5 -14.39 -7.99 14.93
CA ARG A 5 -13.06 -7.87 15.57
C ARG A 5 -12.28 -9.18 15.85
N PRO A 6 -12.90 -10.36 16.11
CA PRO A 6 -12.13 -11.59 16.31
C PRO A 6 -11.41 -12.06 15.05
N ILE A 7 -12.07 -11.97 13.89
CA ILE A 7 -11.52 -12.41 12.58
C ILE A 7 -10.32 -11.55 12.20
N CYS A 8 -10.35 -10.24 12.47
CA CYS A 8 -9.26 -9.32 12.14
C CYS A 8 -7.94 -9.65 12.88
N LYS A 9 -8.01 -10.08 14.15
CA LYS A 9 -6.81 -10.44 14.92
C LYS A 9 -6.09 -11.67 14.36
N ASP A 10 -6.82 -12.62 13.81
CA ASP A 10 -6.23 -13.81 13.20
C ASP A 10 -5.60 -13.48 11.84
N LEU A 11 -6.20 -12.59 11.05
CA LEU A 11 -5.60 -12.10 9.81
C LEU A 11 -4.26 -11.38 10.03
N MET A 12 -4.12 -10.60 11.10
CA MET A 12 -2.85 -9.94 11.43
C MET A 12 -1.71 -10.92 11.74
N LYS A 13 -2.02 -12.13 12.23
CA LYS A 13 -1.01 -13.16 12.54
C LYS A 13 -0.39 -13.79 11.29
N VAL A 14 -1.09 -13.73 10.16
CA VAL A 14 -0.63 -14.30 8.89
C VAL A 14 -0.27 -13.23 7.86
N HIS A 15 -0.50 -11.94 8.17
CA HIS A 15 -0.20 -10.84 7.27
C HIS A 15 1.21 -10.28 7.52
N PRO A 16 2.16 -10.43 6.55
CA PRO A 16 3.56 -10.09 6.75
C PRO A 16 3.83 -8.61 7.07
N CYS A 17 2.91 -7.68 6.76
CA CYS A 17 3.06 -6.27 7.10
C CYS A 17 2.57 -5.90 8.51
N PHE A 18 1.78 -6.75 9.19
CA PHE A 18 1.18 -6.46 10.49
C PHE A 18 1.84 -7.19 11.65
N SER A 19 2.59 -8.25 11.37
CA SER A 19 3.30 -9.07 12.36
C SER A 19 4.74 -9.30 11.93
N GLU A 20 5.68 -9.08 12.85
CA GLU A 20 7.10 -9.39 12.64
C GLU A 20 7.34 -10.91 12.55
N GLU A 21 6.56 -11.72 13.28
CA GLU A 21 6.61 -13.18 13.18
C GLU A 21 6.10 -13.64 11.81
N ALA A 22 4.95 -13.11 11.35
CA ALA A 22 4.40 -13.42 10.05
C ALA A 22 5.33 -13.00 8.89
N HIS A 23 6.11 -11.95 9.09
CA HIS A 23 7.10 -11.47 8.13
C HIS A 23 8.11 -12.54 7.68
N HIS A 24 8.47 -13.46 8.56
CA HIS A 24 9.43 -14.54 8.27
C HIS A 24 8.76 -15.84 7.79
N LEU A 25 7.46 -16.00 7.99
CA LEU A 25 6.72 -17.25 7.74
C LEU A 25 5.85 -17.17 6.49
N PHE A 26 5.28 -16.00 6.22
CA PHE A 26 4.29 -15.80 5.18
C PHE A 26 4.75 -14.83 4.10
N GLY A 27 4.35 -15.10 2.87
CA GLY A 27 4.63 -14.31 1.70
C GLY A 27 3.40 -13.50 1.23
N ARG A 28 3.69 -12.58 0.31
CA ARG A 28 2.67 -11.83 -0.42
C ARG A 28 2.92 -11.93 -1.92
N VAL A 29 1.87 -11.70 -2.69
CA VAL A 29 1.95 -11.40 -4.12
C VAL A 29 1.38 -10.00 -4.36
N HIS A 30 2.17 -9.12 -4.94
CA HIS A 30 1.72 -7.82 -5.41
C HIS A 30 1.40 -7.86 -6.90
N LEU A 31 0.28 -7.25 -7.28
CA LEU A 31 -0.24 -7.27 -8.64
C LEU A 31 -0.29 -5.84 -9.18
N PRO A 32 0.61 -5.47 -10.09
CA PRO A 32 0.73 -4.11 -10.61
C PRO A 32 -0.32 -3.81 -11.70
N VAL A 33 -1.59 -3.76 -11.32
CA VAL A 33 -2.74 -3.52 -12.22
C VAL A 33 -3.25 -2.08 -12.20
N ALA A 34 -2.60 -1.18 -11.44
CA ALA A 34 -3.09 0.17 -11.15
C ALA A 34 -2.14 1.27 -11.61
N PRO A 35 -1.99 1.56 -12.91
CA PRO A 35 -1.01 2.54 -13.40
C PRO A 35 -1.40 4.01 -13.16
N ALA A 36 -2.68 4.35 -13.15
CA ALA A 36 -3.14 5.72 -12.96
C ALA A 36 -3.15 6.13 -11.48
N CYS A 37 -3.00 7.45 -11.21
CA CYS A 37 -3.15 8.00 -9.89
C CYS A 37 -3.81 9.38 -9.97
N ASN A 38 -4.57 9.75 -8.97
CA ASN A 38 -5.38 10.96 -8.90
C ASN A 38 -4.78 12.08 -8.03
N ILE A 39 -3.56 11.90 -7.53
CA ILE A 39 -2.83 12.94 -6.80
C ILE A 39 -1.40 13.08 -7.33
N GLN A 40 -0.74 14.20 -7.11
CA GLN A 40 0.69 14.37 -7.35
C GLN A 40 1.40 14.71 -6.05
N CYS A 41 2.11 13.73 -5.50
CA CYS A 41 3.08 13.98 -4.43
C CYS A 41 4.33 14.66 -5.01
N ARG A 42 4.89 15.67 -4.30
CA ARG A 42 6.08 16.42 -4.77
C ARG A 42 7.34 15.57 -4.86
N TYR A 43 7.38 14.41 -4.20
CA TYR A 43 8.47 13.42 -4.29
C TYR A 43 8.19 12.28 -5.28
N CYS A 44 7.10 12.34 -6.05
CA CYS A 44 6.72 11.24 -6.95
C CYS A 44 7.11 11.51 -8.40
N VAL A 45 7.85 10.56 -9.00
CA VAL A 45 8.13 10.50 -10.43
C VAL A 45 7.25 9.43 -11.07
N ARG A 46 6.27 9.84 -11.86
CA ARG A 46 5.19 8.98 -12.40
C ARG A 46 5.64 7.81 -13.27
N LYS A 47 6.83 7.85 -13.82
CA LYS A 47 7.38 6.72 -14.59
C LYS A 47 7.85 5.55 -13.72
N PHE A 48 7.95 5.77 -12.39
CA PHE A 48 8.33 4.76 -11.42
C PHE A 48 7.13 4.33 -10.59
N ASP A 49 7.25 3.19 -9.89
CA ASP A 49 6.29 2.74 -8.91
C ASP A 49 6.06 3.77 -7.80
N CYS A 50 4.93 3.68 -7.13
CA CYS A 50 4.55 4.62 -6.08
C CYS A 50 5.60 4.66 -4.96
N ALA A 51 6.18 5.83 -4.71
CA ALA A 51 7.24 6.04 -3.71
C ALA A 51 6.75 5.88 -2.25
N ASN A 52 5.43 5.75 -2.03
CA ASN A 52 4.84 5.44 -0.73
C ASN A 52 4.95 3.95 -0.37
N GLU A 53 5.21 3.09 -1.35
CA GLU A 53 5.24 1.64 -1.18
C GLU A 53 6.54 1.03 -1.71
N SER A 54 7.07 1.55 -2.81
CA SER A 54 8.10 0.91 -3.60
C SER A 54 9.48 1.51 -3.39
N ARG A 55 10.50 0.72 -3.78
CA ARG A 55 11.89 1.16 -3.80
C ARG A 55 12.12 2.24 -4.86
N PRO A 56 13.17 3.08 -4.70
CA PRO A 56 13.47 4.15 -5.65
C PRO A 56 13.74 3.63 -7.06
N GLY A 57 13.16 4.29 -8.05
CA GLY A 57 13.49 4.07 -9.47
C GLY A 57 13.02 2.74 -10.06
N ILE A 58 12.16 2.01 -9.38
CA ILE A 58 11.56 0.77 -9.88
C ILE A 58 10.38 1.10 -10.80
N THR A 59 10.30 0.37 -11.91
CA THR A 59 9.16 0.38 -12.84
C THR A 59 8.68 -1.05 -13.01
N SER A 60 7.49 -1.35 -12.49
CA SER A 60 6.84 -2.63 -12.68
C SER A 60 6.12 -2.69 -14.04
N ARG A 61 6.09 -3.86 -14.67
CA ARG A 61 5.21 -4.11 -15.80
C ARG A 61 3.77 -4.08 -15.32
N VAL A 62 2.92 -3.28 -15.98
CA VAL A 62 1.48 -3.27 -15.70
C VAL A 62 0.84 -4.52 -16.28
N LEU A 63 0.07 -5.21 -15.46
CA LEU A 63 -0.65 -6.44 -15.84
C LEU A 63 -2.12 -6.13 -16.16
N THR A 64 -2.70 -6.91 -17.08
CA THR A 64 -4.16 -7.02 -17.19
C THR A 64 -4.71 -7.84 -16.02
N PRO A 65 -6.03 -7.82 -15.75
CA PRO A 65 -6.63 -8.70 -14.73
C PRO A 65 -6.37 -10.19 -15.01
N GLU A 66 -6.39 -10.61 -16.26
CA GLU A 66 -6.11 -11.99 -16.69
C GLU A 66 -4.67 -12.39 -16.38
N GLU A 67 -3.69 -11.55 -16.78
CA GLU A 67 -2.27 -11.78 -16.47
C GLU A 67 -2.01 -11.80 -14.96
N ALA A 68 -2.73 -10.96 -14.18
CA ALA A 68 -2.63 -10.93 -12.72
C ALA A 68 -3.17 -12.23 -12.09
N MET A 69 -4.25 -12.80 -12.63
CA MET A 69 -4.78 -14.10 -12.22
C MET A 69 -3.83 -15.24 -12.54
N ASP A 70 -3.30 -15.29 -13.77
CA ASP A 70 -2.33 -16.32 -14.19
C ASP A 70 -1.08 -16.29 -13.31
N ARG A 71 -0.59 -15.08 -13.00
CA ARG A 71 0.50 -14.89 -12.05
C ARG A 71 0.15 -15.40 -10.65
N THR A 72 -1.04 -15.11 -10.16
CA THR A 72 -1.49 -15.55 -8.83
C THR A 72 -1.57 -17.07 -8.77
N ARG A 73 -2.14 -17.75 -9.78
CA ARG A 73 -2.20 -19.21 -9.88
C ARG A 73 -0.81 -19.84 -9.85
N ALA A 74 0.07 -19.39 -10.75
CA ALA A 74 1.44 -19.91 -10.84
C ALA A 74 2.23 -19.76 -9.54
N LEU A 75 1.95 -18.74 -8.73
CA LEU A 75 2.61 -18.51 -7.47
C LEU A 75 2.06 -19.35 -6.32
N ILE A 76 0.74 -19.49 -6.24
CA ILE A 76 0.08 -20.34 -5.24
C ILE A 76 0.45 -21.80 -5.45
N GLU A 77 0.52 -22.28 -6.69
CA GLU A 77 0.97 -23.65 -7.00
C GLU A 77 2.41 -23.95 -6.56
N ARG A 78 3.25 -22.90 -6.49
CA ARG A 78 4.67 -23.02 -6.11
C ARG A 78 4.98 -22.75 -4.65
N SER A 79 4.04 -22.20 -3.91
CA SER A 79 4.27 -21.78 -2.51
C SER A 79 2.99 -21.78 -1.69
N ASP A 80 2.95 -22.63 -0.69
CA ASP A 80 1.93 -22.70 0.35
C ASP A 80 2.05 -21.57 1.41
N LYS A 81 3.12 -20.75 1.30
CA LYS A 81 3.39 -19.65 2.23
C LYS A 81 2.71 -18.33 1.84
N LEU A 82 2.11 -18.24 0.65
CA LEU A 82 1.43 -17.03 0.23
C LEU A 82 0.13 -16.84 1.01
N SER A 83 0.06 -15.79 1.81
CA SER A 83 -1.11 -15.44 2.64
C SER A 83 -1.79 -14.15 2.22
N VAL A 84 -1.13 -13.32 1.40
CA VAL A 84 -1.63 -11.99 1.00
C VAL A 84 -1.55 -11.79 -0.50
N GLY A 85 -2.68 -11.40 -1.11
CA GLY A 85 -2.75 -10.82 -2.45
C GLY A 85 -2.95 -9.31 -2.36
N GLY A 86 -1.97 -8.52 -2.85
CA GLY A 86 -1.95 -7.07 -2.66
C GLY A 86 -1.95 -6.27 -3.96
N ILE A 87 -2.64 -5.13 -3.98
CA ILE A 87 -2.53 -4.13 -5.04
C ILE A 87 -2.04 -2.82 -4.41
N ALA A 88 -0.80 -2.43 -4.75
CA ALA A 88 -0.10 -1.29 -4.18
C ALA A 88 0.49 -0.33 -5.24
N GLY A 89 0.01 -0.45 -6.48
CA GLY A 89 0.53 0.41 -7.54
C GLY A 89 0.52 -0.21 -8.95
N PRO A 90 1.30 0.39 -9.86
CA PRO A 90 2.26 1.51 -9.73
C PRO A 90 1.69 2.87 -9.35
N GLY A 91 0.41 3.14 -9.61
CA GLY A 91 -0.33 4.33 -9.21
C GLY A 91 -1.20 4.10 -7.98
N ASP A 92 -2.44 4.60 -8.01
CA ASP A 92 -3.41 4.40 -6.92
C ASP A 92 -4.48 3.38 -7.31
N PRO A 93 -4.65 2.29 -6.55
CA PRO A 93 -5.62 1.24 -6.86
C PRO A 93 -7.06 1.72 -7.04
N LEU A 94 -7.50 2.72 -6.27
CA LEU A 94 -8.91 3.15 -6.27
C LEU A 94 -9.35 3.90 -7.53
N VAL A 95 -8.39 4.39 -8.33
CA VAL A 95 -8.65 5.08 -9.61
C VAL A 95 -8.79 4.08 -10.77
N ASN A 96 -8.29 2.86 -10.61
CA ASN A 96 -8.12 1.91 -11.69
C ASN A 96 -9.18 0.81 -11.66
N ALA A 97 -10.01 0.73 -12.69
CA ALA A 97 -11.03 -0.32 -12.83
C ALA A 97 -10.46 -1.77 -12.79
N PRO A 98 -9.28 -2.06 -13.38
CA PRO A 98 -8.63 -3.37 -13.27
C PRO A 98 -8.42 -3.86 -11.84
N THR A 99 -8.18 -2.95 -10.88
CA THR A 99 -8.06 -3.28 -9.45
C THR A 99 -9.26 -4.10 -8.95
N TYR A 100 -10.46 -3.61 -9.20
CA TYR A 100 -11.68 -4.25 -8.68
C TYR A 100 -12.02 -5.56 -9.41
N VAL A 101 -11.69 -5.64 -10.70
CA VAL A 101 -11.84 -6.89 -11.48
C VAL A 101 -10.92 -7.95 -10.91
N THR A 102 -9.62 -7.64 -10.77
CA THR A 102 -8.60 -8.55 -10.23
C THR A 102 -8.95 -9.02 -8.82
N LEU A 103 -9.31 -8.08 -7.91
CA LEU A 103 -9.68 -8.43 -6.54
C LEU A 103 -10.86 -9.40 -6.48
N ARG A 104 -11.92 -9.16 -7.26
CA ARG A 104 -13.09 -10.07 -7.29
C ARG A 104 -12.74 -11.45 -7.81
N GLN A 105 -11.92 -11.53 -8.87
CA GLN A 105 -11.48 -12.81 -9.44
C GLN A 105 -10.65 -13.60 -8.41
N ILE A 106 -9.70 -12.95 -7.74
CA ILE A 106 -8.88 -13.60 -6.72
C ILE A 106 -9.75 -14.04 -5.53
N ASN A 107 -10.66 -13.18 -5.04
CA ASN A 107 -11.54 -13.53 -3.93
C ASN A 107 -12.45 -14.72 -4.25
N TRP A 108 -12.85 -14.86 -5.51
CA TRP A 108 -13.64 -15.98 -5.97
C TRP A 108 -12.85 -17.30 -6.02
N GLU A 109 -11.63 -17.25 -6.60
CA GLU A 109 -10.81 -18.46 -6.82
C GLU A 109 -9.99 -18.86 -5.57
N TYR A 110 -9.56 -17.86 -4.78
CA TYR A 110 -8.72 -18.05 -3.59
C TYR A 110 -9.30 -17.30 -2.37
N PRO A 111 -10.44 -17.74 -1.81
CA PRO A 111 -11.14 -17.03 -0.74
C PRO A 111 -10.34 -16.94 0.57
N ASP A 112 -9.36 -17.82 0.77
CA ASP A 112 -8.49 -17.84 1.94
C ASP A 112 -7.32 -16.85 1.83
N LEU A 113 -7.04 -16.30 0.64
CA LEU A 113 -6.00 -15.30 0.45
C LEU A 113 -6.47 -13.94 0.98
N THR A 114 -5.72 -13.37 1.91
CA THR A 114 -6.04 -12.03 2.45
C THR A 114 -5.80 -10.95 1.39
N LEU A 115 -6.87 -10.32 0.91
CA LEU A 115 -6.76 -9.24 -0.06
C LEU A 115 -6.41 -7.92 0.62
N CYS A 116 -5.33 -7.28 0.14
CA CYS A 116 -4.78 -6.03 0.65
C CYS A 116 -4.72 -4.96 -0.43
N VAL A 117 -5.07 -3.73 -0.07
CA VAL A 117 -4.96 -2.56 -0.97
C VAL A 117 -4.19 -1.45 -0.26
N SER A 118 -3.27 -0.79 -1.00
CA SER A 118 -2.59 0.41 -0.53
C SER A 118 -2.96 1.61 -1.39
N THR A 119 -3.47 2.68 -0.77
CA THR A 119 -4.04 3.85 -1.46
C THR A 119 -3.58 5.17 -0.84
N ASN A 120 -3.66 6.23 -1.63
CA ASN A 120 -3.51 7.60 -1.15
C ASN A 120 -4.73 8.11 -0.35
N GLY A 121 -5.84 7.36 -0.35
CA GLY A 121 -7.04 7.65 0.44
C GLY A 121 -8.03 8.65 -0.15
N LEU A 122 -7.70 9.37 -1.24
CA LEU A 122 -8.58 10.42 -1.79
C LEU A 122 -9.97 9.88 -2.20
N LEU A 123 -10.03 8.70 -2.80
CA LEU A 123 -11.30 8.07 -3.21
C LEU A 123 -11.82 7.05 -2.19
N LEU A 124 -11.20 6.94 -1.02
CA LEU A 124 -11.56 5.89 -0.08
C LEU A 124 -13.01 6.00 0.42
N PRO A 125 -13.55 7.18 0.78
CA PRO A 125 -14.96 7.31 1.15
C PRO A 125 -15.92 6.82 0.06
N ASP A 126 -15.61 7.12 -1.20
CA ASP A 126 -16.47 6.77 -2.34
C ASP A 126 -16.37 5.29 -2.74
N ARG A 127 -15.23 4.64 -2.46
CA ARG A 127 -14.87 3.31 -2.98
C ARG A 127 -14.82 2.21 -1.92
N LEU A 128 -14.96 2.53 -0.65
CA LEU A 128 -14.87 1.57 0.43
C LEU A 128 -15.84 0.39 0.25
N GLN A 129 -17.11 0.68 -0.06
CA GLN A 129 -18.10 -0.38 -0.26
C GLN A 129 -17.72 -1.31 -1.41
N GLN A 130 -17.12 -0.76 -2.49
CA GLN A 130 -16.67 -1.54 -3.62
C GLN A 130 -15.44 -2.42 -3.26
N LEU A 131 -14.54 -1.93 -2.39
CA LEU A 131 -13.43 -2.75 -1.85
C LEU A 131 -13.96 -3.91 -1.01
N LEU A 132 -14.89 -3.65 -0.09
CA LEU A 132 -15.50 -4.66 0.77
C LEU A 132 -16.18 -5.77 -0.05
N THR A 133 -16.98 -5.39 -1.05
CA THR A 133 -17.63 -6.35 -1.95
C THR A 133 -16.67 -7.08 -2.89
N SER A 134 -15.48 -6.54 -3.10
CA SER A 134 -14.39 -7.21 -3.83
C SER A 134 -13.52 -8.12 -2.96
N GLY A 135 -13.86 -8.30 -1.68
CA GLY A 135 -13.18 -9.22 -0.78
C GLY A 135 -12.00 -8.64 -0.01
N VAL A 136 -11.72 -7.33 -0.10
CA VAL A 136 -10.64 -6.68 0.65
C VAL A 136 -10.86 -6.81 2.16
N ARG A 137 -9.79 -7.20 2.88
CA ARG A 137 -9.76 -7.35 4.34
C ARG A 137 -8.66 -6.52 4.99
N SER A 138 -7.66 -6.08 4.22
CA SER A 138 -6.52 -5.29 4.68
C SER A 138 -6.39 -4.02 3.85
N LEU A 139 -6.18 -2.89 4.52
CA LEU A 139 -6.07 -1.58 3.89
C LEU A 139 -4.87 -0.81 4.42
N THR A 140 -4.08 -0.26 3.51
CA THR A 140 -3.06 0.75 3.84
C THR A 140 -3.50 2.10 3.29
N VAL A 141 -3.50 3.14 4.13
CA VAL A 141 -3.73 4.52 3.70
C VAL A 141 -2.47 5.33 3.93
N THR A 142 -2.01 6.05 2.90
CA THR A 142 -0.87 6.96 3.04
C THR A 142 -1.35 8.33 3.48
N ILE A 143 -0.97 8.75 4.68
CA ILE A 143 -1.28 10.06 5.28
C ILE A 143 0.03 10.73 5.70
N ASN A 144 0.35 11.87 5.09
CA ASN A 144 1.64 12.55 5.30
C ASN A 144 1.51 13.87 6.06
N ALA A 145 0.29 14.27 6.43
CA ALA A 145 0.04 15.50 7.16
C ALA A 145 -1.26 15.43 7.97
N VAL A 146 -1.41 16.31 8.97
CA VAL A 146 -2.65 16.54 9.73
C VAL A 146 -3.27 17.86 9.31
N THR A 147 -2.44 18.88 9.02
CA THR A 147 -2.91 20.20 8.63
C THR A 147 -2.81 20.44 7.13
N ALA A 148 -3.74 21.24 6.59
CA ALA A 148 -3.70 21.66 5.20
C ALA A 148 -2.45 22.50 4.88
N ALA A 149 -1.89 23.19 5.85
CA ALA A 149 -0.66 23.98 5.70
C ALA A 149 0.56 23.09 5.41
N THR A 150 0.68 21.94 6.07
CA THR A 150 1.73 20.97 5.78
C THR A 150 1.42 20.19 4.51
N ALA A 151 0.16 19.76 4.31
CA ALA A 151 -0.23 18.97 3.14
C ALA A 151 -0.03 19.70 1.80
N GLU A 152 -0.27 21.03 1.73
CA GLU A 152 -0.04 21.81 0.50
C GLU A 152 1.45 21.86 0.10
N ASN A 153 2.37 21.63 1.05
CA ASN A 153 3.80 21.47 0.78
C ASN A 153 4.20 20.06 0.39
N VAL A 154 3.33 19.06 0.59
CA VAL A 154 3.57 17.65 0.22
C VAL A 154 2.95 17.31 -1.12
N TYR A 155 1.78 17.87 -1.43
CA TYR A 155 0.99 17.55 -2.61
C TYR A 155 0.84 18.75 -3.53
N SER A 156 1.13 18.58 -4.82
CA SER A 156 1.02 19.65 -5.83
C SER A 156 -0.42 19.84 -6.28
N TRP A 157 -1.14 18.73 -6.50
CA TRP A 157 -2.54 18.74 -6.93
C TRP A 157 -3.24 17.41 -6.64
N VAL A 158 -4.59 17.45 -6.65
CA VAL A 158 -5.44 16.28 -6.64
C VAL A 158 -6.52 16.39 -7.73
N ILE A 159 -6.97 15.24 -8.25
CA ILE A 159 -8.15 15.16 -9.13
C ILE A 159 -9.23 14.37 -8.40
N TYR A 160 -10.35 15.03 -8.13
CA TYR A 160 -11.49 14.46 -7.46
C TYR A 160 -12.77 14.74 -8.23
N HIS A 161 -13.54 13.71 -8.53
CA HIS A 161 -14.74 13.78 -9.39
C HIS A 161 -14.53 14.55 -10.71
N GLY A 162 -13.40 14.28 -11.38
CA GLY A 162 -13.07 14.89 -12.66
C GLY A 162 -12.58 16.34 -12.61
N ARG A 163 -12.55 16.96 -11.42
CA ARG A 163 -12.04 18.32 -11.22
C ARG A 163 -10.65 18.29 -10.58
N ARG A 164 -9.74 19.11 -11.08
CA ARG A 164 -8.41 19.34 -10.49
C ARG A 164 -8.47 20.43 -9.43
N TYR A 165 -7.83 20.17 -8.29
CA TYR A 165 -7.66 21.09 -7.17
C TYR A 165 -6.17 21.24 -6.88
N GLU A 166 -5.75 22.42 -6.38
CA GLU A 166 -4.37 22.76 -6.06
C GLU A 166 -4.28 23.50 -4.73
N GLY A 167 -3.06 23.62 -4.18
CA GLY A 167 -2.77 24.34 -2.96
C GLY A 167 -3.62 23.89 -1.78
N ARG A 168 -4.09 24.85 -0.99
CA ARG A 168 -4.85 24.60 0.24
C ARG A 168 -6.18 23.87 0.02
N GLU A 169 -6.87 24.14 -1.09
CA GLU A 169 -8.13 23.46 -1.41
C GLU A 169 -7.89 21.96 -1.63
N ALA A 170 -6.86 21.61 -2.42
CA ALA A 170 -6.45 20.23 -2.66
C ALA A 170 -6.04 19.52 -1.36
N ALA A 171 -5.23 20.20 -0.53
CA ALA A 171 -4.76 19.68 0.75
C ALA A 171 -5.92 19.38 1.70
N THR A 172 -6.86 20.33 1.83
CA THR A 172 -8.02 20.17 2.71
C THR A 172 -8.91 19.02 2.26
N LEU A 173 -9.20 18.92 0.97
CA LEU A 173 -10.01 17.85 0.40
C LEU A 173 -9.36 16.48 0.60
N LEU A 174 -8.06 16.36 0.31
CA LEU A 174 -7.33 15.11 0.46
C LEU A 174 -7.34 14.64 1.91
N LEU A 175 -6.97 15.50 2.85
CA LEU A 175 -6.95 15.16 4.27
C LEU A 175 -8.33 14.77 4.81
N ALA A 176 -9.38 15.49 4.43
CA ALA A 176 -10.75 15.15 4.83
C ALA A 176 -11.11 13.72 4.39
N ASN A 177 -10.85 13.39 3.12
CA ASN A 177 -11.17 12.07 2.56
C ASN A 177 -10.28 10.95 3.15
N GLN A 178 -9.00 11.23 3.41
CA GLN A 178 -8.08 10.28 4.03
C GLN A 178 -8.56 9.86 5.42
N TRP A 179 -8.85 10.84 6.28
CA TRP A 179 -9.28 10.57 7.65
C TRP A 179 -10.67 9.95 7.72
N GLN A 180 -11.63 10.47 6.95
CA GLN A 180 -12.97 9.90 6.89
C GLN A 180 -12.95 8.47 6.31
N GLY A 181 -12.16 8.26 5.26
CA GLY A 181 -12.04 6.94 4.65
C GLY A 181 -11.37 5.92 5.58
N LEU A 182 -10.34 6.33 6.34
CA LEU A 182 -9.68 5.49 7.34
C LEU A 182 -10.66 5.11 8.46
N GLU A 183 -11.40 6.06 9.00
CA GLU A 183 -12.43 5.83 10.03
C GLU A 183 -13.49 4.84 9.54
N ASN A 184 -14.07 5.09 8.36
CA ASN A 184 -15.06 4.20 7.75
C ASN A 184 -14.51 2.78 7.51
N ALA A 185 -13.23 2.64 7.14
CA ALA A 185 -12.59 1.34 6.94
C ALA A 185 -12.41 0.57 8.26
N ILE A 186 -12.03 1.27 9.33
CA ILE A 186 -11.92 0.71 10.69
C ILE A 186 -13.29 0.25 11.18
N ASP A 187 -14.33 1.07 11.01
CA ASP A 187 -15.71 0.76 11.40
C ASP A 187 -16.28 -0.42 10.62
N ALA A 188 -15.87 -0.57 9.35
CA ALA A 188 -16.21 -1.71 8.52
C ALA A 188 -15.44 -3.00 8.89
N GLY A 189 -14.50 -2.94 9.84
CA GLY A 189 -13.76 -4.09 10.35
C GLY A 189 -12.56 -4.50 9.52
N LEU A 190 -12.02 -3.64 8.66
CA LEU A 190 -10.75 -3.90 7.98
C LEU A 190 -9.57 -3.81 8.96
N ILE A 191 -8.55 -4.65 8.76
CA ILE A 191 -7.25 -4.38 9.38
C ILE A 191 -6.58 -3.23 8.63
N THR A 192 -6.09 -2.24 9.37
CA THR A 192 -5.68 -0.97 8.79
C THR A 192 -4.24 -0.59 9.15
N LYS A 193 -3.52 -0.12 8.14
CA LYS A 193 -2.17 0.42 8.27
C LYS A 193 -2.14 1.86 7.78
N VAL A 194 -1.48 2.75 8.52
CA VAL A 194 -1.16 4.09 8.06
C VAL A 194 0.30 4.13 7.63
N ASN A 195 0.55 4.42 6.35
CA ASN A 195 1.88 4.76 5.88
C ASN A 195 2.09 6.27 5.98
N THR A 196 3.27 6.69 6.42
CA THR A 196 3.68 8.11 6.43
C THR A 196 5.10 8.22 5.91
N VAL A 197 5.29 8.98 4.84
CA VAL A 197 6.62 9.30 4.34
C VAL A 197 7.18 10.43 5.20
N PHE A 198 8.31 10.18 5.84
CA PHE A 198 9.04 11.21 6.58
C PHE A 198 9.81 12.10 5.60
N ILE A 199 9.45 13.36 5.53
CA ILE A 199 10.01 14.39 4.66
C ILE A 199 10.66 15.45 5.56
N PRO A 200 11.99 15.39 5.78
CA PRO A 200 12.70 16.27 6.72
C PRO A 200 12.46 17.76 6.43
N GLY A 201 12.13 18.52 7.47
CA GLY A 201 11.82 19.95 7.40
C GLY A 201 10.45 20.29 6.82
N VAL A 202 9.66 19.30 6.40
CA VAL A 202 8.31 19.53 5.84
C VAL A 202 7.22 18.99 6.77
N ASN A 203 7.26 17.70 7.13
CA ASN A 203 6.18 17.07 7.92
C ASN A 203 6.64 16.39 9.23
N ASP A 204 7.91 16.46 9.56
CA ASP A 204 8.49 15.84 10.76
C ASP A 204 7.75 16.20 12.05
N HIS A 205 7.34 17.46 12.19
CA HIS A 205 6.58 17.95 13.36
C HIS A 205 5.13 17.42 13.43
N GLU A 206 4.56 16.92 12.33
CA GLU A 206 3.20 16.38 12.28
C GLU A 206 3.15 14.84 12.38
N ILE A 207 4.26 14.14 12.21
CA ILE A 207 4.28 12.66 12.23
C ILE A 207 3.76 12.09 13.57
N PRO A 208 4.14 12.63 14.76
CA PRO A 208 3.54 12.19 16.02
C PRO A 208 2.05 12.50 16.13
N LEU A 209 1.58 13.60 15.54
CA LEU A 209 0.15 13.97 15.51
C LEU A 209 -0.65 13.02 14.59
N ILE A 210 -0.06 12.57 13.47
CA ILE A 210 -0.64 11.53 12.61
C ILE A 210 -0.79 10.24 13.41
N ALA A 211 0.27 9.82 14.13
CA ALA A 211 0.26 8.62 14.96
C ALA A 211 -0.83 8.67 16.05
N GLU A 212 -0.93 9.80 16.76
CA GLU A 212 -1.93 10.03 17.79
C GLU A 212 -3.35 9.94 17.22
N ARG A 213 -3.62 10.62 16.09
CA ARG A 213 -4.94 10.61 15.46
C ARG A 213 -5.30 9.24 14.92
N ALA A 214 -4.39 8.55 14.23
CA ALA A 214 -4.59 7.21 13.71
C ALA A 214 -4.86 6.21 14.85
N GLY A 215 -4.10 6.27 15.94
CA GLY A 215 -4.30 5.44 17.12
C GLY A 215 -5.64 5.68 17.81
N LYS A 216 -6.07 6.93 17.95
CA LYS A 216 -7.39 7.30 18.50
C LYS A 216 -8.55 6.77 17.65
N LEU A 217 -8.40 6.74 16.33
CA LEU A 217 -9.39 6.14 15.43
C LEU A 217 -9.40 4.61 15.51
N GLY A 218 -8.33 3.98 16.02
CA GLY A 218 -8.22 2.54 16.16
C GLY A 218 -7.52 1.84 15.00
N ALA A 219 -6.69 2.56 14.24
CA ALA A 219 -5.80 1.93 13.24
C ALA A 219 -4.82 0.97 13.91
N ASP A 220 -4.51 -0.17 13.26
CA ASP A 220 -3.78 -1.28 13.87
C ASP A 220 -2.27 -1.06 13.91
N ILE A 221 -1.70 -0.40 12.89
CA ILE A 221 -0.25 -0.22 12.78
C ILE A 221 0.09 1.01 11.93
N MET A 222 1.20 1.68 12.26
CA MET A 222 1.77 2.75 11.45
C MET A 222 3.15 2.37 10.94
N ASN A 223 3.45 2.78 9.71
CA ASN A 223 4.75 2.59 9.08
C ASN A 223 5.34 3.94 8.66
N ILE A 224 6.43 4.34 9.25
CA ILE A 224 7.18 5.54 8.88
C ILE A 224 8.20 5.13 7.81
N LEU A 225 8.03 5.66 6.60
CA LEU A 225 8.87 5.41 5.44
C LEU A 225 9.87 6.54 5.24
N PRO A 226 11.15 6.26 4.96
CA PRO A 226 12.08 7.32 4.59
C PRO A 226 11.69 7.94 3.24
N LEU A 227 11.81 9.26 3.13
CA LEU A 227 11.74 9.95 1.84
C LEU A 227 12.71 9.32 0.84
N ILE A 228 12.24 9.11 -0.37
CA ILE A 228 13.06 8.85 -1.53
C ILE A 228 13.22 10.19 -2.26
N PRO A 229 14.40 10.85 -2.19
CA PRO A 229 14.61 12.17 -2.79
C PRO A 229 14.48 12.13 -4.31
N GLN A 230 13.32 12.56 -4.82
CA GLN A 230 13.00 12.60 -6.25
C GLN A 230 12.10 13.79 -6.56
N ALA A 231 11.90 14.09 -7.84
CA ALA A 231 11.05 15.15 -8.36
C ALA A 231 11.37 16.50 -7.68
N GLU A 232 10.36 17.22 -7.17
CA GLU A 232 10.54 18.51 -6.50
C GLU A 232 11.37 18.40 -5.22
N PHE A 233 11.44 17.23 -4.58
CA PHE A 233 12.21 16.96 -3.36
C PHE A 233 13.56 16.29 -3.62
N ALA A 234 14.06 16.29 -4.88
CA ALA A 234 15.38 15.74 -5.20
C ALA A 234 16.54 16.43 -4.46
N HIS A 235 16.34 17.67 -4.00
CA HIS A 235 17.31 18.46 -3.24
C HIS A 235 17.33 18.14 -1.74
N LEU A 236 16.35 17.41 -1.22
CA LEU A 236 16.28 17.02 0.20
C LEU A 236 17.17 15.81 0.48
N THR A 237 17.60 15.70 1.72
CA THR A 237 18.36 14.53 2.18
C THR A 237 17.43 13.42 2.62
N ARG A 238 17.71 12.18 2.21
CA ARG A 238 17.02 11.00 2.73
C ARG A 238 17.23 10.91 4.24
N PRO A 239 16.17 10.70 5.05
CA PRO A 239 16.32 10.50 6.49
C PRO A 239 17.23 9.32 6.83
N SER A 240 18.06 9.49 7.85
CA SER A 240 18.89 8.43 8.41
C SER A 240 18.04 7.43 9.19
N HIS A 241 18.60 6.24 9.39
CA HIS A 241 17.95 5.21 10.23
C HIS A 241 17.73 5.71 11.67
N ALA A 242 18.65 6.49 12.22
CA ALA A 242 18.53 7.05 13.58
C ALA A 242 17.36 8.03 13.71
N GLU A 243 17.13 8.87 12.68
CA GLU A 243 15.98 9.80 12.65
C GLU A 243 14.64 9.05 12.56
N ILE A 244 14.56 8.01 11.71
CA ILE A 244 13.37 7.15 11.60
C ILE A 244 13.11 6.44 12.94
N THR A 245 14.15 5.89 13.58
CA THR A 245 14.03 5.21 14.88
C THR A 245 13.51 6.16 15.95
N ARG A 246 14.07 7.36 16.03
CA ARG A 246 13.61 8.38 16.98
C ARG A 246 12.15 8.76 16.78
N LEU A 247 11.70 8.95 15.53
CA LEU A 247 10.29 9.23 15.24
C LEU A 247 9.38 8.07 15.61
N ARG A 248 9.79 6.82 15.32
CA ARG A 248 9.04 5.63 15.74
C ARG A 248 8.88 5.56 17.26
N GLU A 249 9.93 5.89 18.03
CA GLU A 249 9.84 5.95 19.50
C GLU A 249 8.83 7.01 19.97
N GLN A 250 8.80 8.17 19.35
CA GLN A 250 7.82 9.22 19.66
C GLN A 250 6.38 8.79 19.32
N CYS A 251 6.19 8.00 18.27
CA CYS A 251 4.88 7.53 17.81
C CYS A 251 4.39 6.28 18.55
N ARG A 252 5.29 5.49 19.14
CA ARG A 252 4.98 4.21 19.81
C ARG A 252 3.91 4.28 20.91
N PRO A 253 3.83 5.35 21.73
CA PRO A 253 2.77 5.48 22.73
C PRO A 253 1.35 5.56 22.15
N PHE A 254 1.20 5.94 20.90
CA PHE A 254 -0.09 6.17 20.26
C PHE A 254 -0.55 5.01 19.39
N ILE A 255 0.38 4.38 18.65
CA ILE A 255 0.07 3.31 17.70
C ILE A 255 1.29 2.40 17.49
N LYS A 256 1.05 1.09 17.32
CA LYS A 256 2.10 0.10 16.99
C LYS A 256 2.88 0.56 15.75
N GLN A 257 4.22 0.46 15.83
CA GLN A 257 5.11 0.83 14.73
C GLN A 257 5.60 -0.39 13.95
N MET A 258 5.50 -0.35 12.61
CA MET A 258 6.11 -1.34 11.74
C MET A 258 7.62 -1.09 11.64
N THR A 259 8.44 -2.06 12.02
CA THR A 259 9.91 -1.96 12.03
C THR A 259 10.59 -2.75 10.91
N HIS A 260 9.87 -3.70 10.32
CA HIS A 260 10.36 -4.69 9.34
C HIS A 260 10.02 -4.35 7.88
N CYS A 261 9.56 -3.13 7.57
CA CYS A 261 9.25 -2.72 6.20
C CYS A 261 10.48 -2.73 5.28
N LYS A 262 10.37 -3.34 4.11
CA LYS A 262 11.44 -3.43 3.10
C LYS A 262 11.17 -2.56 1.86
N GLN A 263 10.09 -1.76 1.84
CA GLN A 263 9.64 -1.00 0.66
C GLN A 263 9.52 -1.91 -0.56
N CYS A 264 8.49 -2.74 -0.59
CA CYS A 264 8.26 -3.72 -1.65
C CYS A 264 8.05 -3.04 -3.02
N ARG A 265 8.39 -3.76 -4.10
CA ARG A 265 8.00 -3.38 -5.47
C ARG A 265 6.48 -3.55 -5.65
N ALA A 266 5.89 -2.84 -6.62
CA ALA A 266 4.47 -3.05 -6.97
C ALA A 266 4.19 -4.44 -7.58
N ASP A 267 5.24 -5.16 -7.98
CA ASP A 267 5.22 -6.54 -8.48
C ASP A 267 5.92 -7.55 -7.55
N ALA A 268 6.17 -7.18 -6.30
CA ALA A 268 6.90 -8.01 -5.34
C ALA A 268 6.18 -9.33 -5.03
N CYS A 269 6.94 -10.40 -4.84
CA CYS A 269 6.41 -11.71 -4.49
C CYS A 269 7.30 -12.45 -3.49
N GLY A 270 6.68 -13.34 -2.73
CA GLY A 270 7.38 -14.19 -1.75
C GLY A 270 7.46 -13.54 -0.37
N ILE A 271 8.36 -14.05 0.46
CA ILE A 271 8.63 -13.53 1.81
C ILE A 271 9.29 -12.14 1.69
N LEU A 272 8.94 -11.25 2.60
CA LEU A 272 9.46 -9.87 2.62
C LEU A 272 11.00 -9.86 2.76
N GLY A 273 11.67 -9.21 1.81
CA GLY A 273 13.14 -9.15 1.74
C GLY A 273 13.80 -10.26 0.94
N GLU A 274 13.05 -11.28 0.54
CA GLU A 274 13.45 -12.36 -0.37
C GLU A 274 12.76 -12.20 -1.73
N ASP A 275 12.55 -10.95 -2.18
CA ASP A 275 11.87 -10.67 -3.44
C ASP A 275 12.53 -11.42 -4.59
N LYS A 276 11.79 -12.34 -5.20
CA LYS A 276 12.23 -13.08 -6.37
C LYS A 276 11.89 -12.28 -7.63
N ASP A 277 12.76 -12.31 -8.62
CA ASP A 277 12.46 -11.81 -9.95
C ASP A 277 11.55 -12.82 -10.69
N MET A 278 10.26 -12.66 -10.45
CA MET A 278 9.24 -13.60 -10.91
C MET A 278 9.02 -13.53 -12.43
N GLU A 279 9.30 -12.40 -13.08
CA GLU A 279 9.22 -12.34 -14.55
C GLU A 279 10.23 -13.30 -15.16
N HIS A 280 11.44 -13.35 -14.60
CA HIS A 280 12.45 -14.29 -15.04
C HIS A 280 12.05 -15.74 -14.75
N GLU A 281 11.53 -16.03 -13.55
CA GLU A 281 11.12 -17.39 -13.17
C GLU A 281 9.92 -17.91 -14.00
N VAL A 282 8.91 -17.05 -14.27
CA VAL A 282 7.76 -17.41 -15.10
C VAL A 282 8.16 -17.57 -16.58
N LEU A 283 9.04 -16.70 -17.06
CA LEU A 283 9.55 -16.81 -18.45
C LEU A 283 10.36 -18.09 -18.64
N MET A 284 11.24 -18.43 -17.70
CA MET A 284 12.07 -19.64 -17.75
C MET A 284 11.22 -20.92 -17.63
N ALA A 285 10.13 -20.88 -16.86
CA ALA A 285 9.19 -22.01 -16.76
C ALA A 285 8.44 -22.24 -18.09
N ARG A 286 7.95 -21.20 -18.75
CA ARG A 286 7.29 -21.31 -20.08
C ARG A 286 8.24 -21.84 -21.15
N ILE A 287 9.48 -21.37 -21.18
CA ILE A 287 10.51 -21.88 -22.10
C ILE A 287 10.80 -23.37 -21.83
N GLY A 288 10.80 -23.79 -20.55
CA GLY A 288 10.98 -25.19 -20.17
C GLY A 288 9.80 -26.10 -20.56
N GLU A 289 8.56 -25.59 -20.48
CA GLU A 289 7.34 -26.30 -20.91
C GLU A 289 7.29 -26.45 -22.43
N GLU A 290 7.56 -25.38 -23.19
CA GLU A 290 7.63 -25.43 -24.66
C GLU A 290 8.75 -26.36 -25.17
N TYR A 291 9.84 -26.55 -24.42
CA TYR A 291 10.91 -27.47 -24.79
C TYR A 291 10.58 -28.95 -24.49
N ASN A 292 9.77 -29.23 -23.47
CA ASN A 292 9.32 -30.58 -23.13
C ASN A 292 8.17 -31.07 -24.01
N ASP A 293 7.30 -30.19 -24.50
CA ASP A 293 6.21 -30.54 -25.43
C ASP A 293 6.72 -30.74 -26.88
N SER A 294 8.00 -30.46 -27.15
CA SER A 294 8.64 -30.65 -28.47
C SER A 294 9.55 -31.88 -28.56
N LEU A 295 9.58 -32.70 -27.52
CA LEU A 295 10.26 -34.01 -27.49
C LEU A 295 9.25 -35.17 -27.41
#